data_7f15878bf36bb96f3f78604bc7a96ddb
#
_entry.id   7f15878bf36bb96f3f78604bc7a96ddb
#
_cell.length_a   1.000
_cell.length_b   1.000
_cell.length_c   1.000
_cell.angle_alpha   90.00
_cell.angle_beta   90.00
_cell.angle_gamma   90.00
#
_symmetry.space_group_name_H-M   'P 1'
#
loop_
_entity.id
_entity.type
_entity.pdbx_description
1 polymer ?
#
loop_
_entity_poly.entity_id
_entity_poly.type
_entity_poly.pdbx_seq_one_letter_code
_entity_poly.pdbx_strand_id
1 'polypeptide(L)'
;SAASDVYKRQRQGIAEQKARDWIEQLAIRPGRPGLPVRYMSGGNQQKAILARWLGTDARLFILDEPTLGVDIGARRDIYQRTRQLADQGRAVLVSSSDAPELLGLCDRILVLWRGALAANLPTRGLTLDALLVAINGGQEPSP
;
A
#
# COMPACT_ATOMS: atom_id res chain seq x y z
N SER A 1 -37.84 -13.81 -2.44
CA SER A 1 -38.20 -15.20 -2.06
C SER A 1 -37.29 -15.66 -0.92
N ALA A 2 -37.79 -16.55 -0.02
CA ALA A 2 -37.03 -17.03 1.14
C ALA A 2 -35.62 -17.55 0.77
N ALA A 3 -35.45 -18.21 -0.36
CA ALA A 3 -34.16 -18.69 -0.85
C ALA A 3 -33.19 -17.54 -1.17
N SER A 4 -33.67 -16.44 -1.75
CA SER A 4 -32.87 -15.23 -2.02
C SER A 4 -32.39 -14.57 -0.73
N ASP A 5 -33.20 -14.56 0.32
CA ASP A 5 -32.87 -13.95 1.61
C ASP A 5 -31.86 -14.81 2.40
N VAL A 6 -31.99 -16.13 2.33
CA VAL A 6 -31.00 -17.06 2.92
C VAL A 6 -29.64 -16.90 2.22
N TYR A 7 -29.61 -16.80 0.89
CA TYR A 7 -28.38 -16.62 0.13
C TYR A 7 -27.68 -15.29 0.43
N LYS A 8 -28.46 -14.21 0.58
CA LYS A 8 -27.94 -12.90 0.98
C LYS A 8 -27.35 -12.93 2.39
N ARG A 9 -28.02 -13.56 3.35
CA ARG A 9 -27.52 -13.70 4.73
C ARG A 9 -26.24 -14.52 4.81
N GLN A 10 -26.14 -15.62 4.06
CA GLN A 10 -24.91 -16.42 3.99
C GLN A 10 -23.74 -15.62 3.41
N ARG A 11 -23.97 -14.85 2.34
CA ARG A 11 -22.94 -13.98 1.76
C ARG A 11 -22.52 -12.85 2.70
N GLN A 12 -23.46 -12.29 3.48
CA GLN A 12 -23.13 -11.29 4.50
C GLN A 12 -22.27 -11.89 5.62
N GLY A 13 -22.59 -13.07 6.13
CA GLY A 13 -21.79 -13.74 7.15
C GLY A 13 -20.34 -14.00 6.71
N ILE A 14 -20.15 -14.47 5.47
CA ILE A 14 -18.81 -14.67 4.88
C ILE A 14 -18.07 -13.35 4.73
N ALA A 15 -18.75 -12.29 4.27
CA ALA A 15 -18.15 -10.98 4.10
C ALA A 15 -17.74 -10.36 5.45
N GLU A 16 -18.58 -10.49 6.48
CA GLU A 16 -18.27 -10.04 7.83
C GLU A 16 -17.08 -10.78 8.43
N GLN A 17 -17.00 -12.10 8.25
CA GLN A 17 -15.86 -12.87 8.74
C GLN A 17 -14.57 -12.42 8.06
N LYS A 18 -14.55 -12.31 6.74
CA LYS A 18 -13.39 -11.76 6.01
C LYS A 18 -13.02 -10.35 6.48
N ALA A 19 -14.00 -9.50 6.74
CA ALA A 19 -13.74 -8.16 7.26
C ALA A 19 -13.10 -8.20 8.66
N ARG A 20 -13.54 -9.10 9.56
CA ARG A 20 -12.91 -9.31 10.88
C ARG A 20 -11.46 -9.76 10.75
N ASP A 21 -11.20 -10.72 9.86
CA ASP A 21 -9.85 -11.24 9.61
C ASP A 21 -8.91 -10.13 9.14
N TRP A 22 -9.37 -9.26 8.22
CA TRP A 22 -8.58 -8.11 7.76
C TRP A 22 -8.42 -7.01 8.83
N ILE A 23 -9.46 -6.76 9.63
CA ILE A 23 -9.40 -5.83 10.76
C ILE A 23 -8.31 -6.25 11.74
N GLU A 24 -8.24 -7.53 12.06
CA GLU A 24 -7.24 -8.09 12.95
C GLU A 24 -5.84 -8.04 12.32
N GLN A 25 -5.70 -8.56 11.09
CA GLN A 25 -4.42 -8.64 10.38
C GLN A 25 -3.76 -7.28 10.14
N LEU A 26 -4.55 -6.24 9.88
CA LEU A 26 -4.07 -4.88 9.61
C LEU A 26 -4.17 -3.96 10.83
N ALA A 27 -4.59 -4.49 11.98
CA ALA A 27 -4.84 -3.72 13.20
C ALA A 27 -5.69 -2.46 12.94
N ILE A 28 -6.79 -2.59 12.17
CA ILE A 28 -7.69 -1.48 11.85
C ILE A 28 -8.48 -1.07 13.11
N ARG A 29 -8.54 0.22 13.37
CA ARG A 29 -9.26 0.79 14.52
C ARG A 29 -10.27 1.87 14.10
N PRO A 30 -11.48 1.86 14.68
CA PRO A 30 -12.06 0.85 15.56
C PRO A 30 -12.39 -0.43 14.77
N GLY A 31 -12.15 -1.60 15.39
CA GLY A 31 -12.31 -2.93 14.80
C GLY A 31 -13.77 -3.37 14.65
N ARG A 32 -14.60 -2.58 14.01
CA ARG A 32 -16.04 -2.83 13.83
C ARG A 32 -16.36 -3.09 12.36
N PRO A 33 -16.65 -4.33 11.94
CA PRO A 33 -17.20 -4.60 10.62
C PRO A 33 -18.48 -3.77 10.41
N GLY A 34 -18.66 -3.21 9.22
CA GLY A 34 -19.81 -2.37 8.91
C GLY A 34 -19.68 -0.89 9.28
N LEU A 35 -18.62 -0.47 10.02
CA LEU A 35 -18.37 0.95 10.22
C LEU A 35 -17.97 1.58 8.86
N PRO A 36 -18.65 2.64 8.41
CA PRO A 36 -18.26 3.33 7.18
C PRO A 36 -16.83 3.91 7.29
N VAL A 37 -16.02 3.65 6.27
CA VAL A 37 -14.59 4.04 6.23
C VAL A 37 -14.38 5.53 6.49
N ARG A 38 -15.30 6.40 6.05
CA ARG A 38 -15.26 7.86 6.28
C ARG A 38 -15.18 8.28 7.75
N TYR A 39 -15.56 7.40 8.69
CA TYR A 39 -15.49 7.69 10.13
C TYR A 39 -14.21 7.19 10.79
N MET A 40 -13.28 6.64 10.00
CA MET A 40 -11.98 6.19 10.48
C MET A 40 -10.93 7.29 10.33
N SER A 41 -9.82 7.18 11.09
CA SER A 41 -8.63 8.01 10.84
C SER A 41 -8.03 7.72 9.46
N GLY A 42 -7.27 8.68 8.89
CA GLY A 42 -6.65 8.52 7.58
C GLY A 42 -5.84 7.23 7.45
N GLY A 43 -5.03 6.88 8.44
CA GLY A 43 -4.27 5.64 8.46
C GLY A 43 -5.16 4.39 8.45
N ASN A 44 -6.27 4.39 9.18
CA ASN A 44 -7.21 3.26 9.14
C ASN A 44 -8.02 3.22 7.84
N GLN A 45 -8.29 4.36 7.22
CA GLN A 45 -8.88 4.41 5.88
C GLN A 45 -7.95 3.75 4.85
N GLN A 46 -6.66 4.09 4.87
CA GLN A 46 -5.66 3.48 3.97
C GLN A 46 -5.53 1.97 4.21
N LYS A 47 -5.50 1.52 5.46
CA LYS A 47 -5.50 0.09 5.80
C LYS A 47 -6.76 -0.61 5.28
N ALA A 48 -7.93 -0.01 5.38
CA ALA A 48 -9.18 -0.57 4.88
C ALA A 48 -9.20 -0.67 3.34
N ILE A 49 -8.65 0.33 2.65
CA ILE A 49 -8.48 0.30 1.19
C ILE A 49 -7.52 -0.83 0.81
N LEU A 50 -6.37 -0.94 1.48
CA LEU A 50 -5.40 -2.00 1.24
C LEU A 50 -6.02 -3.38 1.47
N ALA A 51 -6.77 -3.59 2.57
CA ALA A 51 -7.48 -4.82 2.88
C ALA A 51 -8.40 -5.28 1.74
N ARG A 52 -9.11 -4.34 1.13
CA ARG A 52 -10.01 -4.61 0.00
C ARG A 52 -9.25 -5.23 -1.19
N TRP A 53 -8.06 -4.71 -1.49
CA TRP A 53 -7.26 -5.18 -2.61
C TRP A 53 -6.50 -6.47 -2.28
N LEU A 54 -6.00 -6.62 -1.05
CA LEU A 54 -5.32 -7.83 -0.59
C LEU A 54 -6.22 -9.08 -0.66
N GLY A 55 -7.52 -8.89 -0.54
CA GLY A 55 -8.51 -9.96 -0.67
C GLY A 55 -8.75 -10.43 -2.12
N THR A 56 -8.01 -9.91 -3.09
CA THR A 56 -8.14 -10.27 -4.51
C THR A 56 -7.01 -11.22 -4.95
N ASP A 57 -7.23 -11.95 -6.05
CA ASP A 57 -6.20 -12.79 -6.67
C ASP A 57 -5.33 -12.01 -7.68
N ALA A 58 -5.20 -10.69 -7.50
CA ALA A 58 -4.39 -9.85 -8.37
C ALA A 58 -2.92 -10.27 -8.34
N ARG A 59 -2.29 -10.31 -9.50
CA ARG A 59 -0.87 -10.64 -9.67
C ARG A 59 0.01 -9.38 -9.65
N LEU A 60 -0.57 -8.21 -9.92
CA LEU A 60 0.06 -6.90 -9.89
C LEU A 60 -0.77 -5.96 -9.02
N PHE A 61 -0.11 -5.29 -8.09
CA PHE A 61 -0.66 -4.21 -7.27
C PHE A 61 0.02 -2.89 -7.66
N ILE A 62 -0.78 -1.86 -7.86
CA ILE A 62 -0.30 -0.49 -8.08
C ILE A 62 -0.76 0.34 -6.88
N LEU A 63 0.20 0.83 -6.11
CA LEU A 63 -0.02 1.64 -4.91
C LEU A 63 0.50 3.05 -5.17
N ASP A 64 -0.41 4.01 -5.20
CA ASP A 64 -0.09 5.41 -5.39
C ASP A 64 -0.17 6.14 -4.06
N GLU A 65 0.94 6.73 -3.62
CA GLU A 65 1.11 7.43 -2.34
C GLU A 65 0.52 6.65 -1.14
N PRO A 66 0.88 5.35 -0.95
CA PRO A 66 0.16 4.46 -0.02
C PRO A 66 0.23 4.90 1.44
N THR A 67 1.18 5.75 1.80
CA THR A 67 1.38 6.21 3.19
C THR A 67 1.19 7.71 3.38
N LEU A 68 0.69 8.40 2.37
CA LEU A 68 0.43 9.83 2.47
C LEU A 68 -0.60 10.15 3.57
N GLY A 69 -0.23 11.02 4.50
CA GLY A 69 -1.11 11.40 5.62
C GLY A 69 -1.34 10.32 6.69
N VAL A 70 -0.50 9.28 6.71
CA VAL A 70 -0.60 8.15 7.65
C VAL A 70 0.42 8.32 8.77
N ASP A 71 0.04 7.98 10.00
CA ASP A 71 0.96 7.96 11.13
C ASP A 71 2.05 6.86 10.99
N ILE A 72 3.14 7.01 11.75
CA ILE A 72 4.31 6.13 11.68
C ILE A 72 3.94 4.65 11.92
N GLY A 73 3.03 4.37 12.84
CA GLY A 73 2.60 3.01 13.14
C GLY A 73 1.85 2.37 11.97
N ALA A 74 0.88 3.10 11.43
CA ALA A 74 0.11 2.64 10.28
C ALA A 74 0.98 2.50 9.01
N ARG A 75 1.97 3.41 8.80
CA ARG A 75 2.94 3.33 7.72
C ARG A 75 3.74 2.03 7.77
N ARG A 76 4.22 1.65 8.96
CA ARG A 76 4.95 0.39 9.16
C ARG A 76 4.12 -0.84 8.80
N ASP A 77 2.85 -0.86 9.19
CA ASP A 77 1.93 -1.96 8.87
C ASP A 77 1.71 -2.07 7.35
N ILE A 78 1.56 -0.93 6.66
CA ILE A 78 1.41 -0.89 5.20
C ILE A 78 2.66 -1.44 4.52
N TYR A 79 3.86 -1.04 4.94
CA TYR A 79 5.13 -1.53 4.38
C TYR A 79 5.26 -3.05 4.54
N GLN A 80 5.00 -3.55 5.74
CA GLN A 80 5.09 -4.97 6.03
C GLN A 80 4.15 -5.78 5.12
N ARG A 81 2.93 -5.31 4.90
CA ARG A 81 1.97 -5.98 4.03
C ARG A 81 2.34 -5.90 2.56
N THR A 82 2.83 -4.74 2.12
CA THR A 82 3.33 -4.57 0.76
C THR A 82 4.49 -5.53 0.48
N ARG A 83 5.40 -5.68 1.43
CA ARG A 83 6.52 -6.62 1.31
C ARG A 83 6.05 -8.07 1.27
N GLN A 84 5.09 -8.46 2.10
CA GLN A 84 4.50 -9.80 2.09
C GLN A 84 3.87 -10.17 0.74
N LEU A 85 3.27 -9.21 0.02
CA LEU A 85 2.76 -9.45 -1.33
C LEU A 85 3.90 -9.85 -2.29
N ALA A 86 5.00 -9.11 -2.25
CA ALA A 86 6.16 -9.40 -3.09
C ALA A 86 6.78 -10.76 -2.74
N ASP A 87 6.90 -11.10 -1.45
CA ASP A 87 7.41 -12.39 -0.98
C ASP A 87 6.52 -13.57 -1.40
N GLN A 88 5.23 -13.32 -1.63
CA GLN A 88 4.27 -14.28 -2.20
C GLN A 88 4.35 -14.40 -3.73
N GLY A 89 5.33 -13.75 -4.37
CA GLY A 89 5.52 -13.77 -5.82
C GLY A 89 4.60 -12.84 -6.60
N ARG A 90 3.97 -11.88 -5.95
CA ARG A 90 3.14 -10.85 -6.60
C ARG A 90 4.00 -9.64 -6.96
N ALA A 91 3.73 -9.01 -8.09
CA ALA A 91 4.38 -7.76 -8.47
C ALA A 91 3.71 -6.59 -7.75
N VAL A 92 4.52 -5.67 -7.21
CA VAL A 92 4.02 -4.44 -6.59
C VAL A 92 4.75 -3.24 -7.19
N LEU A 93 4.00 -2.31 -7.73
CA LEU A 93 4.46 -1.00 -8.19
C LEU A 93 4.02 0.05 -7.18
N VAL A 94 4.98 0.76 -6.61
CA VAL A 94 4.72 1.84 -5.65
C VAL A 94 5.13 3.17 -6.29
N SER A 95 4.22 4.14 -6.26
CA SER A 95 4.50 5.55 -6.57
C SER A 95 4.49 6.32 -5.25
N SER A 96 5.56 7.04 -4.94
CA SER A 96 5.67 7.85 -3.73
C SER A 96 6.57 9.06 -3.96
N SER A 97 6.22 10.16 -3.31
CA SER A 97 7.05 11.36 -3.20
C SER A 97 8.08 11.28 -2.06
N ASP A 98 7.98 10.27 -1.19
CA ASP A 98 8.87 10.03 -0.05
C ASP A 98 10.04 9.13 -0.49
N ALA A 99 11.18 9.73 -0.87
CA ALA A 99 12.36 9.00 -1.33
C ALA A 99 12.90 7.98 -0.28
N PRO A 100 12.96 8.29 1.03
CA PRO A 100 13.25 7.31 2.07
C PRO A 100 12.30 6.10 2.07
N GLU A 101 11.00 6.32 1.83
CA GLU A 101 10.02 5.23 1.70
C GLU A 101 10.41 4.27 0.58
N LEU A 102 10.69 4.79 -0.60
CA LEU A 102 11.07 3.99 -1.76
C LEU A 102 12.34 3.18 -1.52
N LEU A 103 13.35 3.78 -0.88
CA LEU A 103 14.59 3.09 -0.52
C LEU A 103 14.37 1.93 0.46
N GLY A 104 13.47 2.12 1.42
CA GLY A 104 13.19 1.10 2.43
C GLY A 104 12.22 0.00 1.97
N LEU A 105 11.38 0.29 0.99
CA LEU A 105 10.30 -0.60 0.57
C LEU A 105 10.58 -1.36 -0.71
N CYS A 106 11.23 -0.73 -1.70
CA CYS A 106 11.36 -1.25 -3.06
C CYS A 106 12.68 -1.98 -3.29
N ASP A 107 12.69 -2.96 -4.19
CA ASP A 107 13.93 -3.62 -4.65
C ASP A 107 14.60 -2.82 -5.77
N ARG A 108 13.83 -1.99 -6.47
CA ARG A 108 14.25 -1.17 -7.59
C ARG A 108 13.41 0.09 -7.69
N ILE A 109 14.03 1.20 -8.04
CA ILE A 109 13.40 2.50 -8.22
C ILE A 109 13.55 2.94 -9.67
N LEU A 110 12.42 3.34 -10.27
CA LEU A 110 12.37 3.97 -11.59
C LEU A 110 12.16 5.46 -11.39
N VAL A 111 13.07 6.26 -11.92
CA VAL A 111 12.96 7.72 -11.89
C VAL A 111 12.43 8.21 -13.23
N LEU A 112 11.29 8.89 -13.18
CA LEU A 112 10.70 9.53 -14.35
C LEU A 112 10.99 11.02 -14.32
N TRP A 113 11.51 11.55 -15.43
CA TRP A 113 11.79 12.96 -15.59
C TRP A 113 11.25 13.46 -16.92
N ARG A 114 10.40 14.50 -16.90
CA ARG A 114 9.80 15.11 -18.10
C ARG A 114 9.17 14.08 -19.06
N GLY A 115 8.49 13.08 -18.52
CA GLY A 115 7.80 12.06 -19.29
C GLY A 115 8.66 10.91 -19.83
N ALA A 116 9.96 10.89 -19.51
CA ALA A 116 10.89 9.83 -19.90
C ALA A 116 11.47 9.11 -18.67
N LEU A 117 11.86 7.84 -18.86
CA LEU A 117 12.60 7.08 -17.86
C LEU A 117 14.04 7.62 -17.78
N ALA A 118 14.35 8.36 -16.72
CA ALA A 118 15.66 8.96 -16.50
C ALA A 118 16.64 7.98 -15.83
N ALA A 119 16.15 7.14 -14.89
CA ALA A 119 17.00 6.16 -14.23
C ALA A 119 16.23 4.91 -13.84
N ASN A 120 16.96 3.79 -13.71
CA ASN A 120 16.48 2.49 -13.23
C ASN A 120 17.52 1.94 -12.25
N LEU A 121 17.26 2.11 -10.96
CA LEU A 121 18.23 1.96 -9.89
C LEU A 121 17.84 0.80 -8.98
N PRO A 122 18.69 -0.25 -8.83
CA PRO A 122 18.51 -1.21 -7.76
C PRO A 122 18.76 -0.51 -6.41
N THR A 123 17.92 -0.79 -5.40
CA THR A 123 18.03 -0.13 -4.09
C THR A 123 19.18 -0.65 -3.25
N ARG A 124 19.71 -1.83 -3.57
CA ARG A 124 20.83 -2.43 -2.84
C ARG A 124 22.08 -1.57 -2.98
N GLY A 125 22.51 -0.93 -1.89
CA GLY A 125 23.66 -0.03 -1.85
C GLY A 125 23.38 1.39 -2.38
N LEU A 126 22.15 1.71 -2.76
CA LEU A 126 21.74 3.03 -3.16
C LEU A 126 21.57 3.92 -1.91
N THR A 127 22.26 5.08 -1.91
CA THR A 127 22.11 6.08 -0.84
C THR A 127 20.97 7.04 -1.16
N LEU A 128 20.44 7.71 -0.11
CA LEU A 128 19.42 8.73 -0.29
C LEU A 128 19.92 9.87 -1.17
N ASP A 129 21.15 10.32 -0.96
CA ASP A 129 21.75 11.42 -1.74
C ASP A 129 21.84 11.05 -3.23
N ALA A 130 22.30 9.84 -3.54
CA ALA A 130 22.36 9.36 -4.93
C ALA A 130 20.96 9.28 -5.57
N LEU A 131 19.94 8.85 -4.81
CA LEU A 131 18.57 8.86 -5.29
C LEU A 131 18.06 10.29 -5.54
N LEU A 132 18.28 11.21 -4.62
CA LEU A 132 17.86 12.61 -4.77
C LEU A 132 18.54 13.29 -5.98
N VAL A 133 19.83 13.03 -6.22
CA VAL A 133 20.52 13.49 -7.44
C VAL A 133 19.83 12.94 -8.70
N ALA A 134 19.50 11.66 -8.72
CA ALA A 134 18.81 11.06 -9.86
C ALA A 134 17.41 11.67 -10.08
N ILE A 135 16.65 11.91 -9.02
CA ILE A 135 15.31 12.54 -9.07
C ILE A 135 15.39 13.96 -9.64
N ASN A 136 16.43 14.71 -9.30
CA ASN A 136 16.66 16.08 -9.78
C ASN A 136 17.31 16.14 -11.18
N GLY A 137 17.30 15.06 -11.94
CA GLY A 137 17.85 15.01 -13.30
C GLY A 137 19.37 15.05 -13.35
N GLY A 138 20.06 14.56 -12.31
CA GLY A 138 21.52 14.54 -12.20
C GLY A 138 22.13 15.89 -11.77
N GLN A 139 21.32 16.87 -11.41
CA GLN A 139 21.79 18.11 -10.81
C GLN A 139 21.86 17.96 -9.28
N GLU A 140 23.01 18.30 -8.69
CA GLU A 140 23.09 18.40 -7.23
C GLU A 140 22.11 19.47 -6.74
N PRO A 141 21.41 19.25 -5.60
CA PRO A 141 20.58 20.29 -5.01
C PRO A 141 21.45 21.54 -4.77
N SER A 142 21.03 22.66 -5.32
CA SER A 142 21.69 23.94 -5.05
C SER A 142 21.67 24.22 -3.54
N PRO A 143 22.76 24.72 -2.95
CA PRO A 143 22.91 24.97 -1.53
C PRO A 143 21.90 25.98 -0.98
#